data_ff104645489ed166173e975694b0c55d
#
_entry.id   ff104645489ed166173e975694b0c55d
#
_cell.length_a   1.000
_cell.length_b   1.000
_cell.length_c   1.000
_cell.angle_alpha   90.00
_cell.angle_beta   90.00
_cell.angle_gamma   90.00
#
_symmetry.space_group_name_H-M   'P 1'
#
loop_
_entity.id
_entity.type
_entity.pdbx_description
1 polymer ?
#
loop_
_entity_poly.entity_id
_entity_poly.type
_entity_poly.pdbx_seq_one_letter_code
_entity_poly.pdbx_strand_id
1 'polypeptide(L)'
;RQVIDVNLELTDGDVPHLPWVDSHLTDPYRPLLLTDRIEAHGVTIVRMSPANLSPRTLLETWLRLLAVAVAQPDVTGWRAAVVTRSANPEILVAPDAQQARNILAGLVRVAWWSSQQLFPMPARTAAALTEVILPYRPNRWVTAAQAGWTEDHDSNWSPFVSADYSDLERLCRQHCDTSPLDLARWLMTPITTARTRGRRSR
;
A
#
# COMPACT_ATOMS: atom_id res chain seq x y z
N ARG A 1 23.71 13.09 2.46
CA ARG A 1 23.29 11.81 1.87
C ARG A 1 23.78 10.69 2.79
N GLN A 2 22.92 9.80 3.16
CA GLN A 2 23.23 8.62 3.96
C GLN A 2 22.56 7.41 3.32
N VAL A 3 23.11 6.24 3.56
CA VAL A 3 22.54 4.96 3.16
C VAL A 3 22.11 4.24 4.43
N ILE A 4 20.87 3.76 4.43
CA ILE A 4 20.26 3.03 5.54
C ILE A 4 20.14 1.59 5.09
N ASP A 5 20.85 0.71 5.77
CA ASP A 5 20.68 -0.72 5.60
C ASP A 5 19.47 -1.16 6.43
N VAL A 6 18.43 -1.63 5.74
CA VAL A 6 17.22 -2.17 6.35
C VAL A 6 17.42 -3.68 6.49
N ASN A 7 17.28 -4.17 7.70
CA ASN A 7 17.32 -5.59 8.01
C ASN A 7 16.31 -5.86 9.13
N LEU A 8 15.08 -6.15 8.76
CA LEU A 8 13.95 -6.26 9.67
C LEU A 8 13.44 -7.69 9.69
N GLU A 9 13.37 -8.26 10.88
CA GLU A 9 12.63 -9.48 11.12
C GLU A 9 11.22 -9.11 11.60
N LEU A 10 10.21 -9.56 10.87
CA LEU A 10 8.80 -9.38 11.18
C LEU A 10 8.27 -10.69 11.75
N THR A 11 7.74 -10.63 12.96
CA THR A 11 7.23 -11.79 13.72
C THR A 11 5.71 -11.77 13.80
N ASP A 12 5.11 -12.87 14.28
CA ASP A 12 3.65 -12.96 14.47
C ASP A 12 3.09 -11.85 15.35
N GLY A 13 3.86 -11.38 16.35
CA GLY A 13 3.45 -10.28 17.23
C GLY A 13 3.35 -8.92 16.55
N ASP A 14 4.01 -8.77 15.39
CA ASP A 14 4.00 -7.53 14.61
C ASP A 14 2.82 -7.47 13.64
N VAL A 15 2.20 -8.62 13.32
CA VAL A 15 1.21 -8.73 12.26
C VAL A 15 -0.18 -8.44 12.80
N PRO A 16 -0.88 -7.44 12.27
CA PRO A 16 -2.29 -7.24 12.62
C PRO A 16 -3.11 -8.45 12.20
N HIS A 17 -4.12 -8.77 12.99
CA HIS A 17 -5.09 -9.79 12.62
C HIS A 17 -5.84 -9.34 11.35
N LEU A 18 -5.72 -10.15 10.30
CA LEU A 18 -6.36 -9.94 9.00
C LEU A 18 -7.29 -11.13 8.73
N PRO A 19 -8.58 -11.08 9.17
CA PRO A 19 -9.49 -12.23 9.08
C PRO A 19 -9.57 -12.86 7.70
N TRP A 20 -9.52 -12.02 6.67
CA TRP A 20 -9.59 -12.41 5.27
C TRP A 20 -8.29 -13.03 4.72
N VAL A 21 -7.16 -12.89 5.43
CA VAL A 21 -5.90 -13.59 5.13
C VAL A 21 -5.77 -14.82 6.01
N ASP A 22 -6.06 -14.67 7.30
CA ASP A 22 -5.80 -15.69 8.32
C ASP A 22 -6.68 -16.93 8.13
N SER A 23 -7.91 -16.75 7.63
CA SER A 23 -8.83 -17.86 7.33
C SER A 23 -8.36 -18.77 6.16
N HIS A 24 -7.43 -18.28 5.34
CA HIS A 24 -6.94 -19.01 4.16
C HIS A 24 -5.49 -19.50 4.30
N LEU A 25 -4.82 -19.18 5.41
CA LEU A 25 -3.46 -19.64 5.64
C LEU A 25 -3.47 -21.00 6.32
N THR A 26 -2.94 -21.98 5.63
CA THR A 26 -2.79 -23.37 6.15
C THR A 26 -1.48 -23.57 6.91
N ASP A 27 -0.49 -22.72 6.69
CA ASP A 27 0.82 -22.80 7.35
C ASP A 27 0.96 -21.72 8.43
N PRO A 28 1.60 -22.04 9.57
CA PRO A 28 1.91 -21.05 10.58
C PRO A 28 2.83 -19.97 9.98
N TYR A 29 2.62 -18.76 10.43
CA TYR A 29 3.43 -17.63 10.04
C TYR A 29 4.92 -17.92 10.30
N ARG A 30 5.73 -17.80 9.27
CA ARG A 30 7.19 -17.82 9.42
C ARG A 30 7.70 -16.38 9.51
N PRO A 31 8.65 -16.11 10.42
CA PRO A 31 9.30 -14.81 10.45
C PRO A 31 9.82 -14.44 9.06
N LEU A 32 9.46 -13.25 8.59
CA LEU A 32 9.88 -12.76 7.28
C LEU A 32 11.00 -11.74 7.46
N LEU A 33 12.11 -12.00 6.77
CA LEU A 33 13.24 -11.09 6.75
C LEU A 33 13.08 -10.11 5.58
N LEU A 34 12.90 -8.82 5.90
CA LEU A 34 12.87 -7.74 4.92
C LEU A 34 14.24 -7.08 4.87
N THR A 35 14.89 -7.14 3.72
CA THR A 35 16.19 -6.48 3.49
C THR A 35 16.09 -5.50 2.34
N ASP A 36 16.59 -4.29 2.54
CA ASP A 36 16.72 -3.27 1.49
C ASP A 36 17.87 -2.32 1.84
N ARG A 37 18.30 -1.54 0.85
CA ARG A 37 19.29 -0.50 1.01
C ARG A 37 18.74 0.81 0.49
N ILE A 38 18.42 1.73 1.39
CA ILE A 38 17.65 2.92 1.10
C ILE A 38 18.51 4.17 1.26
N GLU A 39 18.56 4.98 0.21
CA GLU A 39 19.23 6.27 0.28
C GLU A 39 18.30 7.34 0.85
N ALA A 40 18.82 8.14 1.78
CA ALA A 40 18.11 9.27 2.39
C ALA A 40 18.98 10.53 2.46
N HIS A 41 18.34 11.69 2.44
CA HIS A 41 18.92 13.00 2.66
C HIS A 41 18.37 13.58 3.96
N GLY A 42 19.13 13.49 5.05
CA GLY A 42 18.62 13.70 6.39
C GLY A 42 17.47 12.70 6.64
N VAL A 43 16.31 13.18 7.05
CA VAL A 43 15.11 12.37 7.30
C VAL A 43 14.19 12.25 6.07
N THR A 44 14.72 12.45 4.86
CA THR A 44 13.91 12.45 3.63
C THR A 44 14.42 11.44 2.62
N ILE A 45 13.55 10.52 2.21
CA ILE A 45 13.75 9.65 1.06
C ILE A 45 13.26 10.38 -0.18
N VAL A 46 14.06 10.42 -1.25
CA VAL A 46 13.66 11.05 -2.51
C VAL A 46 13.47 10.00 -3.59
N ARG A 47 12.27 9.91 -4.12
CA ARG A 47 11.94 9.09 -5.28
C ARG A 47 11.67 9.98 -6.49
N MET A 48 12.45 9.80 -7.53
CA MET A 48 12.25 10.49 -8.81
C MET A 48 11.63 9.53 -9.83
N SER A 49 10.61 9.99 -10.56
CA SER A 49 9.99 9.26 -11.65
C SER A 49 9.76 10.20 -12.83
N PRO A 50 10.20 9.83 -14.06
CA PRO A 50 9.93 10.60 -15.26
C PRO A 50 8.47 10.50 -15.72
N ALA A 51 7.71 9.57 -15.14
CA ALA A 51 6.30 9.37 -15.42
C ALA A 51 5.40 10.23 -14.52
N ASN A 52 4.10 10.22 -14.78
CA ASN A 52 3.10 10.74 -13.86
C ASN A 52 3.04 9.90 -12.57
N LEU A 53 2.57 10.53 -11.50
CA LEU A 53 2.37 9.83 -10.24
C LEU A 53 1.37 8.68 -10.41
N SER A 54 1.79 7.48 -10.04
CA SER A 54 0.93 6.30 -10.04
C SER A 54 0.71 5.77 -8.63
N PRO A 55 -0.42 5.10 -8.36
CA PRO A 55 -0.67 4.42 -7.08
C PRO A 55 0.42 3.40 -6.72
N ARG A 56 0.94 2.70 -7.72
CA ARG A 56 2.08 1.77 -7.55
C ARG A 56 3.33 2.49 -7.04
N THR A 57 3.69 3.62 -7.65
CA THR A 57 4.85 4.42 -7.22
C THR A 57 4.67 4.92 -5.78
N LEU A 58 3.45 5.33 -5.41
CA LEU A 58 3.13 5.72 -4.04
C LEU A 58 3.28 4.54 -3.07
N LEU A 59 2.75 3.37 -3.40
CA LEU A 59 2.84 2.18 -2.57
C LEU A 59 4.29 1.73 -2.38
N GLU A 60 5.08 1.67 -3.45
CA GLU A 60 6.50 1.31 -3.38
C GLU A 60 7.29 2.30 -2.50
N THR A 61 7.00 3.59 -2.63
CA THR A 61 7.66 4.62 -1.82
C THR A 61 7.22 4.55 -0.36
N TRP A 62 5.94 4.26 -0.13
CA TRP A 62 5.38 4.07 1.20
C TRP A 62 6.03 2.90 1.94
N LEU A 63 6.17 1.75 1.27
CA LEU A 63 6.85 0.57 1.84
C LEU A 63 8.28 0.90 2.30
N ARG A 64 9.05 1.61 1.49
CA ARG A 64 10.40 2.04 1.85
C ARG A 64 10.41 3.02 3.01
N LEU A 65 9.46 3.96 3.05
CA LEU A 65 9.33 4.92 4.14
C LEU A 65 9.02 4.22 5.47
N LEU A 66 8.10 3.26 5.45
CA LEU A 66 7.80 2.44 6.63
C LEU A 66 9.02 1.64 7.09
N ALA A 67 9.71 0.99 6.15
CA ALA A 67 10.90 0.20 6.46
C ALA A 67 12.01 1.01 7.13
N VAL A 68 12.25 2.24 6.66
CA VAL A 68 13.23 3.15 7.29
C VAL A 68 12.76 3.62 8.66
N ALA A 69 11.46 3.94 8.83
CA ALA A 69 10.93 4.35 10.13
C ALA A 69 11.06 3.24 11.19
N VAL A 70 10.92 1.99 10.77
CA VAL A 70 11.12 0.81 11.65
C VAL A 70 12.60 0.55 11.92
N ALA A 71 13.46 0.68 10.91
CA ALA A 71 14.90 0.44 11.04
C ALA A 71 15.62 1.51 11.90
N GLN A 72 15.03 2.71 11.99
CA GLN A 72 15.60 3.86 12.71
C GLN A 72 14.56 4.43 13.72
N PRO A 73 14.17 3.66 14.75
CA PRO A 73 13.06 4.02 15.64
C PRO A 73 13.29 5.30 16.46
N ASP A 74 14.55 5.63 16.71
CA ASP A 74 14.95 6.82 17.46
C ASP A 74 14.90 8.11 16.64
N VAL A 75 14.73 7.98 15.32
CA VAL A 75 14.65 9.12 14.41
C VAL A 75 13.20 9.39 14.04
N THR A 76 12.69 10.54 14.42
CA THR A 76 11.31 10.95 14.14
C THR A 76 11.20 11.83 12.89
N GLY A 77 9.99 11.90 12.34
CA GLY A 77 9.69 12.79 11.24
C GLY A 77 10.20 12.33 9.87
N TRP A 78 10.42 11.02 9.70
CA TRP A 78 10.73 10.44 8.41
C TRP A 78 9.68 10.81 7.37
N ARG A 79 10.14 11.19 6.18
CA ARG A 79 9.27 11.54 5.05
C ARG A 79 9.83 11.01 3.74
N ALA A 80 8.95 10.90 2.77
CA ALA A 80 9.35 10.62 1.39
C ALA A 80 8.80 11.69 0.47
N ALA A 81 9.65 12.18 -0.44
CA ALA A 81 9.28 13.10 -1.50
C ALA A 81 9.25 12.34 -2.82
N VAL A 82 8.08 12.28 -3.46
CA VAL A 82 7.91 11.69 -4.79
C VAL A 82 7.86 12.82 -5.81
N VAL A 83 8.93 12.94 -6.58
CA VAL A 83 9.07 13.94 -7.64
C VAL A 83 8.72 13.27 -8.97
N THR A 84 7.72 13.82 -9.65
CA THR A 84 7.24 13.33 -10.94
C THR A 84 7.23 14.45 -11.97
N ARG A 85 6.66 14.20 -13.14
CA ARG A 85 6.47 15.26 -14.16
C ARG A 85 5.50 16.35 -13.72
N SER A 86 4.66 16.11 -12.72
CA SER A 86 3.80 17.14 -12.13
C SER A 86 4.66 18.18 -11.36
N ALA A 87 4.22 19.44 -11.38
CA ALA A 87 5.01 20.57 -10.84
C ALA A 87 5.27 20.48 -9.33
N ASN A 88 4.43 19.80 -8.58
CA ASN A 88 4.54 19.69 -7.13
C ASN A 88 4.91 18.27 -6.70
N PRO A 89 5.96 18.08 -5.87
CA PRO A 89 6.27 16.80 -5.28
C PRO A 89 5.18 16.37 -4.31
N GLU A 90 4.87 15.08 -4.29
CA GLU A 90 4.04 14.48 -3.24
C GLU A 90 4.91 14.16 -2.03
N ILE A 91 4.45 14.56 -0.86
CA ILE A 91 5.13 14.30 0.40
C ILE A 91 4.32 13.29 1.21
N LEU A 92 4.98 12.22 1.61
CA LEU A 92 4.48 11.24 2.57
C LEU A 92 5.20 11.43 3.89
N VAL A 93 4.49 11.33 5.01
CA VAL A 93 5.07 11.39 6.36
C VAL A 93 4.85 10.04 7.04
N ALA A 94 5.93 9.45 7.55
CA ALA A 94 5.84 8.19 8.29
C ALA A 94 5.05 8.38 9.60
N PRO A 95 4.29 7.38 10.03
CA PRO A 95 3.81 7.30 11.40
C PRO A 95 4.99 7.04 12.36
N ASP A 96 4.71 6.90 13.65
CA ASP A 96 5.71 6.39 14.60
C ASP A 96 6.21 4.98 14.22
N ALA A 97 7.35 4.58 14.78
CA ALA A 97 8.01 3.33 14.43
C ALA A 97 7.14 2.08 14.70
N GLN A 98 6.37 2.08 15.79
CA GLN A 98 5.50 0.94 16.10
C GLN A 98 4.32 0.83 15.14
N GLN A 99 3.68 1.94 14.82
CA GLN A 99 2.59 1.97 13.84
C GLN A 99 3.13 1.64 12.43
N ALA A 100 4.33 2.12 12.10
CA ALA A 100 5.00 1.78 10.84
C ALA A 100 5.25 0.27 10.76
N ARG A 101 5.73 -0.36 11.84
CA ARG A 101 5.98 -1.79 11.92
C ARG A 101 4.71 -2.62 11.72
N ASN A 102 3.62 -2.25 12.38
CA ASN A 102 2.34 -2.95 12.24
C ASN A 102 1.78 -2.87 10.79
N ILE A 103 1.86 -1.68 10.17
CA ILE A 103 1.42 -1.52 8.77
C ILE A 103 2.30 -2.33 7.83
N LEU A 104 3.62 -2.25 8.00
CA LEU A 104 4.59 -2.97 7.16
C LEU A 104 4.40 -4.48 7.28
N ALA A 105 4.25 -5.01 8.49
CA ALA A 105 4.02 -6.42 8.74
C ALA A 105 2.74 -6.91 8.07
N GLY A 106 1.64 -6.14 8.15
CA GLY A 106 0.40 -6.45 7.45
C GLY A 106 0.57 -6.51 5.93
N LEU A 107 1.26 -5.52 5.33
CA LEU A 107 1.53 -5.49 3.89
C LEU A 107 2.41 -6.65 3.43
N VAL A 108 3.45 -6.99 4.20
CA VAL A 108 4.33 -8.13 3.91
C VAL A 108 3.56 -9.46 4.02
N ARG A 109 2.68 -9.60 5.01
CA ARG A 109 1.82 -10.79 5.13
C ARG A 109 0.88 -10.93 3.93
N VAL A 110 0.26 -9.86 3.48
CA VAL A 110 -0.57 -9.86 2.26
C VAL A 110 0.26 -10.21 1.02
N ALA A 111 1.46 -9.66 0.89
CA ALA A 111 2.36 -9.99 -0.21
C ALA A 111 2.76 -11.47 -0.21
N TRP A 112 3.06 -12.05 0.94
CA TRP A 112 3.34 -13.46 1.08
C TRP A 112 2.12 -14.32 0.74
N TRP A 113 0.96 -13.99 1.28
CA TRP A 113 -0.30 -14.68 0.95
C TRP A 113 -0.61 -14.58 -0.55
N SER A 114 -0.41 -13.40 -1.17
CA SER A 114 -0.66 -13.18 -2.59
C SER A 114 0.31 -13.94 -3.52
N SER A 115 1.43 -14.43 -3.00
CA SER A 115 2.32 -15.31 -3.74
C SER A 115 1.76 -16.73 -3.92
N GLN A 116 0.78 -17.10 -3.11
CA GLN A 116 0.14 -18.41 -3.12
C GLN A 116 -1.29 -18.36 -3.66
N GLN A 117 -1.94 -17.22 -3.58
CA GLN A 117 -3.32 -17.00 -3.99
C GLN A 117 -3.49 -15.67 -4.71
N LEU A 118 -4.58 -15.53 -5.46
CA LEU A 118 -4.91 -14.28 -6.11
C LEU A 118 -5.32 -13.22 -5.08
N PHE A 119 -4.57 -12.13 -4.98
CA PHE A 119 -5.02 -10.93 -4.27
C PHE A 119 -5.82 -10.03 -5.22
N PRO A 120 -7.14 -9.95 -5.09
CA PRO A 120 -8.01 -9.35 -6.10
C PRO A 120 -8.13 -7.82 -6.00
N MET A 121 -7.10 -7.14 -5.47
CA MET A 121 -7.14 -5.68 -5.31
C MET A 121 -5.90 -5.00 -5.92
N PRO A 122 -5.93 -4.71 -7.21
CA PRO A 122 -4.86 -3.94 -7.85
C PRO A 122 -4.75 -2.51 -7.31
N ALA A 123 -3.55 -1.95 -7.39
CA ALA A 123 -3.24 -0.68 -6.74
C ALA A 123 -4.02 0.52 -7.29
N ARG A 124 -4.32 0.57 -8.60
CA ARG A 124 -5.11 1.65 -9.20
C ARG A 124 -6.57 1.59 -8.78
N THR A 125 -7.14 0.38 -8.80
CA THR A 125 -8.51 0.13 -8.33
C THR A 125 -8.66 0.50 -6.86
N ALA A 126 -7.71 0.10 -6.01
CA ALA A 126 -7.68 0.46 -4.60
C ALA A 126 -7.59 1.99 -4.39
N ALA A 127 -6.75 2.67 -5.15
CA ALA A 127 -6.61 4.12 -5.08
C ALA A 127 -7.89 4.84 -5.52
N ALA A 128 -8.48 4.44 -6.65
CA ALA A 128 -9.72 5.02 -7.17
C ALA A 128 -10.88 4.88 -6.18
N LEU A 129 -11.03 3.69 -5.57
CA LEU A 129 -12.02 3.47 -4.52
C LEU A 129 -11.78 4.35 -3.30
N THR A 130 -10.53 4.46 -2.84
CA THR A 130 -10.20 5.23 -1.64
C THR A 130 -10.43 6.74 -1.82
N GLU A 131 -10.21 7.27 -3.02
CA GLU A 131 -10.50 8.68 -3.35
C GLU A 131 -11.99 9.02 -3.23
N VAL A 132 -12.86 8.05 -3.34
CA VAL A 132 -14.32 8.22 -3.22
C VAL A 132 -14.82 7.89 -1.81
N ILE A 133 -14.17 6.95 -1.11
CA ILE A 133 -14.53 6.52 0.23
C ILE A 133 -14.22 7.61 1.26
N LEU A 134 -13.01 8.17 1.23
CA LEU A 134 -12.57 9.13 2.25
C LEU A 134 -13.42 10.41 2.33
N PRO A 135 -13.85 11.03 1.20
CA PRO A 135 -14.81 12.14 1.25
C PRO A 135 -16.27 11.69 1.37
N TYR A 136 -16.53 10.40 1.59
CA TYR A 136 -17.87 9.79 1.68
C TYR A 136 -18.79 10.15 0.50
N ARG A 137 -18.48 9.60 -0.66
CA ARG A 137 -19.29 9.76 -1.89
C ARG A 137 -19.87 8.40 -2.34
N PRO A 138 -20.85 7.83 -1.64
CA PRO A 138 -21.31 6.46 -1.83
C PRO A 138 -21.83 6.19 -3.25
N ASN A 139 -22.41 7.19 -3.93
CA ASN A 139 -22.96 7.03 -5.26
C ASN A 139 -21.91 6.97 -6.38
N ARG A 140 -20.61 7.14 -6.07
CA ARG A 140 -19.52 7.15 -7.06
C ARG A 140 -18.57 5.98 -6.95
N TRP A 141 -18.69 5.15 -5.92
CA TRP A 141 -17.70 4.12 -5.67
C TRP A 141 -17.70 3.02 -6.76
N VAL A 142 -18.84 2.61 -7.26
CA VAL A 142 -18.90 1.62 -8.36
C VAL A 142 -18.25 2.16 -9.62
N THR A 143 -18.55 3.41 -10.01
CA THR A 143 -17.95 4.04 -11.20
C THR A 143 -16.45 4.23 -11.04
N ALA A 144 -15.98 4.63 -9.85
CA ALA A 144 -14.55 4.78 -9.57
C ALA A 144 -13.82 3.43 -9.59
N ALA A 145 -14.43 2.41 -8.98
CA ALA A 145 -13.90 1.05 -8.98
C ALA A 145 -13.81 0.50 -10.40
N GLN A 146 -14.87 0.67 -11.20
CA GLN A 146 -14.91 0.24 -12.59
C GLN A 146 -13.80 0.90 -13.42
N ALA A 147 -13.61 2.20 -13.27
CA ALA A 147 -12.56 2.93 -14.00
C ALA A 147 -11.16 2.43 -13.61
N GLY A 148 -10.86 2.29 -12.31
CA GLY A 148 -9.60 1.77 -11.84
C GLY A 148 -9.36 0.31 -12.26
N TRP A 149 -10.40 -0.52 -12.18
CA TRP A 149 -10.36 -1.93 -12.59
C TRP A 149 -10.09 -2.09 -14.09
N THR A 150 -10.72 -1.30 -14.93
CA THR A 150 -10.48 -1.31 -16.37
C THR A 150 -9.03 -0.94 -16.69
N GLU A 151 -8.48 0.11 -16.05
CA GLU A 151 -7.10 0.49 -16.25
C GLU A 151 -6.09 -0.57 -15.78
N ASP A 152 -6.36 -1.25 -14.67
CA ASP A 152 -5.51 -2.33 -14.16
C ASP A 152 -5.63 -3.58 -15.04
N HIS A 153 -6.84 -3.90 -15.51
CA HIS A 153 -7.14 -5.02 -16.40
C HIS A 153 -6.34 -4.91 -17.69
N ASP A 154 -6.39 -3.77 -18.36
CA ASP A 154 -5.69 -3.54 -19.64
C ASP A 154 -4.18 -3.66 -19.53
N SER A 155 -3.64 -3.47 -18.33
CA SER A 155 -2.20 -3.49 -18.10
C SER A 155 -1.62 -4.87 -17.74
N ASN A 156 -2.34 -5.73 -17.00
CA ASN A 156 -1.73 -6.93 -16.42
C ASN A 156 -2.66 -8.16 -16.23
N TRP A 157 -3.99 -8.01 -16.31
CA TRP A 157 -4.95 -9.04 -15.91
C TRP A 157 -5.74 -9.65 -17.07
N SER A 158 -5.54 -9.12 -18.26
CA SER A 158 -6.31 -9.32 -19.48
C SER A 158 -6.74 -10.75 -19.83
N PRO A 159 -5.95 -11.84 -19.62
CA PRO A 159 -6.40 -13.14 -20.10
C PRO A 159 -7.34 -13.89 -19.15
N PHE A 160 -7.44 -13.48 -17.88
CA PHE A 160 -8.01 -14.34 -16.84
C PHE A 160 -9.27 -13.80 -16.18
N VAL A 161 -9.55 -12.51 -16.33
CA VAL A 161 -10.65 -11.84 -15.63
C VAL A 161 -11.33 -10.84 -16.56
N SER A 162 -12.66 -10.76 -16.51
CA SER A 162 -13.42 -9.74 -17.23
C SER A 162 -13.17 -8.34 -16.65
N ALA A 163 -13.26 -7.32 -17.49
CA ALA A 163 -13.16 -5.92 -17.07
C ALA A 163 -14.41 -5.40 -16.32
N ASP A 164 -15.37 -6.25 -16.01
CA ASP A 164 -16.58 -5.86 -15.27
C ASP A 164 -16.31 -5.80 -13.76
N TYR A 165 -16.84 -4.76 -13.11
CA TYR A 165 -16.76 -4.59 -11.66
C TYR A 165 -17.40 -5.75 -10.87
N SER A 166 -18.44 -6.37 -11.41
CA SER A 166 -19.09 -7.55 -10.80
C SER A 166 -18.11 -8.73 -10.62
N ASP A 167 -17.13 -8.86 -11.50
CA ASP A 167 -16.09 -9.87 -11.37
C ASP A 167 -15.11 -9.52 -10.26
N LEU A 168 -14.75 -8.25 -10.08
CA LEU A 168 -13.95 -7.80 -8.95
C LEU A 168 -14.64 -8.12 -7.61
N GLU A 169 -15.93 -7.80 -7.50
CA GLU A 169 -16.71 -8.10 -6.28
C GLU A 169 -16.78 -9.60 -6.00
N ARG A 170 -17.02 -10.41 -7.04
CA ARG A 170 -17.02 -11.87 -6.95
C ARG A 170 -15.66 -12.41 -6.50
N LEU A 171 -14.56 -11.92 -7.07
CA LEU A 171 -13.20 -12.34 -6.71
C LEU A 171 -12.86 -11.97 -5.27
N CYS A 172 -13.23 -10.77 -4.82
CA CYS A 172 -13.00 -10.35 -3.43
C CYS A 172 -13.75 -11.25 -2.45
N ARG A 173 -14.99 -11.58 -2.72
CA ARG A 173 -15.79 -12.51 -1.90
C ARG A 173 -15.23 -13.92 -1.93
N GLN A 174 -14.85 -14.41 -3.09
CA GLN A 174 -14.35 -15.78 -3.27
C GLN A 174 -12.99 -16.02 -2.60
N HIS A 175 -12.08 -15.04 -2.69
CA HIS A 175 -10.69 -15.20 -2.25
C HIS A 175 -10.40 -14.58 -0.88
N CYS A 176 -11.18 -13.59 -0.46
CA CYS A 176 -10.91 -12.83 0.76
C CYS A 176 -12.11 -12.79 1.71
N ASP A 177 -13.27 -13.30 1.32
CA ASP A 177 -14.53 -13.17 2.08
C ASP A 177 -14.82 -11.73 2.54
N THR A 178 -14.46 -10.76 1.71
CA THR A 178 -14.58 -9.33 2.04
C THR A 178 -15.00 -8.50 0.84
N SER A 179 -15.35 -7.25 1.06
CA SER A 179 -15.74 -6.35 -0.02
C SER A 179 -14.54 -5.66 -0.67
N PRO A 180 -14.62 -5.27 -1.96
CA PRO A 180 -13.60 -4.44 -2.60
C PRO A 180 -13.31 -3.13 -1.84
N LEU A 181 -14.33 -2.56 -1.21
CA LEU A 181 -14.21 -1.33 -0.43
C LEU A 181 -13.32 -1.50 0.81
N ASP A 182 -13.47 -2.61 1.52
CA ASP A 182 -12.69 -2.87 2.73
C ASP A 182 -11.24 -3.16 2.40
N LEU A 183 -10.98 -3.92 1.33
CA LEU A 183 -9.62 -4.15 0.83
C LEU A 183 -8.94 -2.84 0.38
N ALA A 184 -9.65 -2.03 -0.39
CA ALA A 184 -9.13 -0.74 -0.85
C ALA A 184 -8.84 0.20 0.31
N ARG A 185 -9.76 0.29 1.28
CA ARG A 185 -9.59 1.08 2.50
C ARG A 185 -8.37 0.62 3.29
N TRP A 186 -8.24 -0.66 3.50
CA TRP A 186 -7.11 -1.21 4.22
C TRP A 186 -5.78 -0.88 3.53
N LEU A 187 -5.68 -1.07 2.21
CA LEU A 187 -4.45 -0.89 1.45
C LEU A 187 -4.04 0.58 1.32
N MET A 188 -4.98 1.46 1.01
CA MET A 188 -4.66 2.84 0.57
C MET A 188 -4.92 3.92 1.61
N THR A 189 -5.75 3.68 2.64
CA THR A 189 -6.02 4.70 3.66
C THR A 189 -4.77 5.16 4.40
N PRO A 190 -3.83 4.28 4.80
CA PRO A 190 -2.60 4.72 5.47
C PRO A 190 -1.79 5.69 4.60
N ILE A 191 -1.67 5.42 3.31
CA ILE A 191 -0.93 6.25 2.34
C ILE A 191 -1.64 7.61 2.16
N THR A 192 -2.95 7.59 1.97
CA THR A 192 -3.73 8.81 1.75
C THR A 192 -3.70 9.72 3.00
N THR A 193 -3.76 9.13 4.18
CA THR A 193 -3.63 9.85 5.45
C THR A 193 -2.24 10.45 5.62
N ALA A 194 -1.20 9.73 5.24
CA ALA A 194 0.18 10.21 5.26
C ALA A 194 0.38 11.44 4.33
N ARG A 195 -0.19 11.44 3.14
CA ARG A 195 -0.20 12.58 2.19
C ARG A 195 -0.89 13.81 2.79
N THR A 196 -2.05 13.64 3.39
CA THR A 196 -2.81 14.74 4.01
C THR A 196 -2.04 15.38 5.16
N ARG A 197 -1.37 14.57 5.99
CA ARG A 197 -0.50 15.06 7.07
C ARG A 197 0.68 15.88 6.53
N GLY A 198 1.32 15.41 5.47
CA GLY A 198 2.43 16.13 4.84
C GLY A 198 2.03 17.51 4.28
N ARG A 199 0.80 17.67 3.78
CA ARG A 199 0.27 18.94 3.29
C ARG A 199 -0.05 19.96 4.39
N ARG A 200 -0.42 19.51 5.58
CA ARG A 200 -0.76 20.38 6.73
C ARG A 200 0.46 20.93 7.47
N SER A 201 1.62 20.34 7.28
CA SER A 201 2.86 20.75 7.95
C SER A 201 3.64 21.82 7.18
N ARG A 202 3.05 22.44 6.16
CA ARG A 202 3.53 23.63 5.44
C ARG A 202 2.71 24.83 5.88
#